data_85419a287db7c451752bf7453afe8fef
#
_entry.id   85419a287db7c451752bf7453afe8fef
#
_cell.length_a   1.000
_cell.length_b   1.000
_cell.length_c   1.000
_cell.angle_alpha   90.00
_cell.angle_beta   90.00
_cell.angle_gamma   90.00
#
_symmetry.space_group_name_H-M   'P 1'
#
loop_
_entity.id
_entity.type
_entity.pdbx_description
1 polymer ?
#
loop_
_entity_poly.entity_id
_entity_poly.type
_entity_poly.pdbx_seq_one_letter_code
_entity_poly.pdbx_strand_id
1 'polypeptide(L)'
;MKTVEKAKLDGFLGQLAQKYSVLVPVDYNGLTQFAPYSQVQEGVSKLYLDGNVTVSPKTVYLPQSEAMYKFRAQGKKLAIEEMPAMDKQQVVFGVRHCDTKAIQCLDKVFLDEKFEDPQYKEKRENTIVFSLACNNPKATCFCESMGVDRAHAEASVADVQVYEFGDTYGFVAVSDKGKACLDAVSGLGEAADKLPDQKTQEVKFDPSELPAKLKGMFEDPIWDEYSFKCLNCGTCTYVCPTCHCFDINNKIRGEVGMKMRTWDSCMFAEYTLMAGGHQPRQGKKERVRNRFLHKLQYFNEKHDMFLCIGCGRCVAKCPVNLDITKFIKQVIG
;
A
#
# COMPACT_ATOMS: atom_id res chain seq x y z
N MET A 1 -5.53 -10.13 25.56
CA MET A 1 -4.78 -9.07 24.83
C MET A 1 -3.50 -8.77 25.60
N LYS A 2 -2.33 -8.83 24.93
CA LYS A 2 -1.06 -8.35 25.52
C LYS A 2 -1.04 -6.83 25.47
N THR A 3 -0.30 -6.17 26.41
CA THR A 3 -0.30 -4.71 26.47
C THR A 3 1.10 -4.13 26.69
N VAL A 4 1.32 -2.89 26.19
CA VAL A 4 2.51 -2.09 26.49
C VAL A 4 2.12 -0.62 26.67
N GLU A 5 2.69 0.04 27.67
CA GLU A 5 2.52 1.49 27.84
C GLU A 5 3.19 2.23 26.67
N LYS A 6 2.60 3.31 26.21
CA LYS A 6 3.17 4.14 25.10
C LYS A 6 4.60 4.57 25.40
N ALA A 7 4.91 4.93 26.63
CA ALA A 7 6.26 5.31 27.04
C ALA A 7 7.28 4.18 26.92
N LYS A 8 6.84 2.92 26.86
CA LYS A 8 7.68 1.74 26.73
C LYS A 8 7.68 1.15 25.30
N LEU A 9 6.99 1.80 24.35
CA LEU A 9 6.90 1.32 22.98
C LEU A 9 8.28 1.21 22.30
N ASP A 10 9.18 2.15 22.58
CA ASP A 10 10.54 2.12 22.07
C ASP A 10 11.31 0.88 22.51
N GLY A 11 11.19 0.51 23.81
CA GLY A 11 11.76 -0.73 24.33
C GLY A 11 11.16 -1.99 23.70
N PHE A 12 9.84 -2.00 23.42
CA PHE A 12 9.16 -3.07 22.69
C PHE A 12 9.70 -3.23 21.27
N LEU A 13 9.79 -2.13 20.51
CA LEU A 13 10.33 -2.13 19.15
C LEU A 13 11.82 -2.50 19.14
N GLY A 14 12.58 -2.07 20.15
CA GLY A 14 13.99 -2.43 20.33
C GLY A 14 14.19 -3.94 20.54
N GLN A 15 13.33 -4.61 21.32
CA GLN A 15 13.40 -6.07 21.47
C GLN A 15 13.08 -6.79 20.16
N LEU A 16 12.08 -6.32 19.41
CA LEU A 16 11.78 -6.88 18.08
C LEU A 16 12.96 -6.70 17.11
N ALA A 17 13.65 -5.55 17.16
CA ALA A 17 14.77 -5.24 16.28
C ALA A 17 16.01 -6.12 16.53
N GLN A 18 16.14 -6.76 17.68
CA GLN A 18 17.20 -7.74 17.94
C GLN A 18 17.04 -9.00 17.06
N LYS A 19 15.81 -9.37 16.74
CA LYS A 19 15.49 -10.62 16.04
C LYS A 19 15.04 -10.40 14.58
N TYR A 20 14.35 -9.30 14.31
CA TYR A 20 13.71 -8.99 13.03
C TYR A 20 14.27 -7.70 12.43
N SER A 21 14.10 -7.53 11.11
CA SER A 21 14.21 -6.21 10.48
C SER A 21 12.91 -5.45 10.74
N VAL A 22 12.93 -4.41 11.59
CA VAL A 22 11.73 -3.68 11.99
C VAL A 22 11.55 -2.44 11.15
N LEU A 23 10.40 -2.31 10.49
CA LEU A 23 9.96 -1.15 9.74
C LEU A 23 8.80 -0.48 10.48
N VAL A 24 8.87 0.83 10.64
CA VAL A 24 7.88 1.64 11.36
C VAL A 24 7.46 2.85 10.52
N PRO A 25 6.25 3.39 10.75
CA PRO A 25 5.86 4.65 10.13
C PRO A 25 6.63 5.80 10.78
N VAL A 26 7.25 6.63 9.96
CA VAL A 26 8.06 7.76 10.41
C VAL A 26 7.66 9.06 9.71
N ASP A 27 7.93 10.18 10.36
CA ASP A 27 7.99 11.51 9.75
C ASP A 27 9.45 11.90 9.54
N TYR A 28 9.80 12.12 8.28
CA TYR A 28 11.08 12.66 7.85
C TYR A 28 10.84 14.03 7.20
N ASN A 29 11.00 15.10 7.97
CA ASN A 29 10.81 16.48 7.50
C ASN A 29 9.46 16.74 6.78
N GLY A 30 8.37 16.22 7.33
CA GLY A 30 7.01 16.39 6.80
C GLY A 30 6.61 15.37 5.73
N LEU A 31 7.52 14.48 5.33
CA LEU A 31 7.20 13.31 4.51
C LEU A 31 7.01 12.08 5.39
N THR A 32 5.77 11.60 5.51
CA THR A 32 5.49 10.39 6.28
C THR A 32 5.56 9.15 5.40
N GLN A 33 6.32 8.13 5.86
CA GLN A 33 6.59 6.87 5.15
C GLN A 33 6.97 5.75 6.12
N PHE A 34 7.12 4.53 5.62
CA PHE A 34 7.74 3.45 6.38
C PHE A 34 9.26 3.46 6.18
N ALA A 35 9.99 3.33 7.28
CA ALA A 35 11.46 3.27 7.29
C ALA A 35 11.98 2.31 8.37
N PRO A 36 13.24 1.86 8.29
CA PRO A 36 13.87 1.07 9.33
C PRO A 36 13.80 1.77 10.70
N TYR A 37 13.46 1.03 11.74
CA TYR A 37 13.38 1.55 13.10
C TYR A 37 14.70 2.14 13.59
N SER A 38 15.85 1.67 13.07
CA SER A 38 17.16 2.27 13.36
C SER A 38 17.21 3.76 13.07
N GLN A 39 16.50 4.28 12.06
CA GLN A 39 16.44 5.72 11.78
C GLN A 39 15.76 6.52 12.90
N VAL A 40 14.84 5.91 13.66
CA VAL A 40 14.23 6.52 14.84
C VAL A 40 15.23 6.52 15.99
N GLN A 41 15.93 5.40 16.22
CA GLN A 41 16.94 5.26 17.27
C GLN A 41 18.14 6.22 17.07
N GLU A 42 18.52 6.45 15.82
CA GLU A 42 19.59 7.35 15.42
C GLU A 42 19.15 8.84 15.39
N GLY A 43 17.87 9.13 15.63
CA GLY A 43 17.32 10.48 15.61
C GLY A 43 17.20 11.11 14.20
N VAL A 44 17.31 10.29 13.14
CA VAL A 44 17.18 10.74 11.74
C VAL A 44 15.73 11.04 11.39
N SER A 45 14.78 10.30 11.98
CA SER A 45 13.34 10.47 11.77
C SER A 45 12.57 10.30 13.08
N LYS A 46 11.29 10.72 13.09
CA LYS A 46 10.40 10.59 14.24
C LYS A 46 9.33 9.55 13.96
N LEU A 47 9.01 8.72 14.96
CA LEU A 47 7.90 7.78 14.88
C LEU A 47 6.58 8.54 14.63
N TYR A 48 5.77 8.07 13.67
CA TYR A 48 4.53 8.69 13.25
C TYR A 48 3.36 7.71 13.34
N LEU A 49 2.49 7.86 14.34
CA LEU A 49 1.36 6.96 14.58
C LEU A 49 -0.02 7.66 14.50
N ASP A 50 -0.08 8.95 14.11
CA ASP A 50 -1.33 9.75 14.13
C ASP A 50 -2.26 9.49 12.94
N GLY A 51 -1.93 8.58 12.03
CA GLY A 51 -2.78 8.29 10.89
C GLY A 51 -2.05 7.51 9.80
N ASN A 52 -2.64 7.45 8.61
CA ASN A 52 -1.98 6.84 7.48
C ASN A 52 -0.82 7.72 6.96
N VAL A 53 0.30 7.10 6.63
CA VAL A 53 1.47 7.76 6.04
C VAL A 53 1.20 8.18 4.59
N THR A 54 1.94 9.18 4.09
CA THR A 54 1.84 9.66 2.70
C THR A 54 2.32 8.60 1.71
N VAL A 55 3.52 8.06 1.92
CA VAL A 55 4.05 6.94 1.13
C VAL A 55 3.64 5.65 1.80
N SER A 56 2.73 4.92 1.18
CA SER A 56 2.11 3.72 1.75
C SER A 56 3.10 2.57 1.96
N PRO A 57 2.80 1.59 2.84
CA PRO A 57 3.66 0.43 3.08
C PRO A 57 3.77 -0.52 1.88
N LYS A 58 3.14 -0.24 0.74
CA LYS A 58 3.36 -1.04 -0.48
C LYS A 58 4.84 -1.10 -0.88
N THR A 59 5.65 -0.10 -0.48
CA THR A 59 7.11 -0.08 -0.70
C THR A 59 7.83 -1.26 -0.07
N VAL A 60 7.25 -1.88 0.94
CA VAL A 60 7.78 -3.08 1.59
C VAL A 60 7.73 -4.28 0.65
N TYR A 61 6.65 -4.41 -0.13
CA TYR A 61 6.42 -5.54 -1.03
C TYR A 61 6.78 -5.23 -2.48
N LEU A 62 6.58 -3.98 -2.88
CA LEU A 62 6.89 -3.42 -4.19
C LEU A 62 7.78 -2.20 -4.01
N PRO A 63 9.09 -2.33 -3.86
CA PRO A 63 10.01 -1.20 -3.81
C PRO A 63 9.90 -0.33 -5.07
N GLN A 64 10.18 0.98 -4.94
CA GLN A 64 10.13 1.89 -6.09
C GLN A 64 11.07 1.48 -7.22
N SER A 65 12.17 0.82 -6.87
CA SER A 65 13.10 0.25 -7.83
C SER A 65 13.74 -0.98 -7.20
N GLU A 66 13.70 -2.12 -7.91
CA GLU A 66 14.33 -3.36 -7.46
C GLU A 66 14.96 -4.12 -8.63
N ALA A 67 16.07 -4.81 -8.35
CA ALA A 67 16.68 -5.73 -9.29
C ALA A 67 15.94 -7.07 -9.25
N MET A 68 15.51 -7.54 -10.40
CA MET A 68 14.85 -8.85 -10.53
C MET A 68 15.87 -9.98 -10.63
N TYR A 69 16.92 -9.77 -11.42
CA TYR A 69 18.08 -10.65 -11.56
C TYR A 69 19.25 -9.91 -12.19
N LYS A 70 20.46 -10.45 -12.01
CA LYS A 70 21.65 -9.99 -12.71
C LYS A 70 21.90 -10.91 -13.93
N PHE A 71 22.63 -10.39 -14.90
CA PHE A 71 23.06 -11.20 -16.03
C PHE A 71 24.46 -10.77 -16.51
N ARG A 72 25.18 -11.72 -17.11
CA ARG A 72 26.44 -11.48 -17.82
C ARG A 72 26.32 -12.00 -19.23
N ALA A 73 26.61 -11.13 -20.21
CA ALA A 73 26.61 -11.46 -21.63
C ALA A 73 28.04 -11.42 -22.18
N GLN A 74 28.54 -12.55 -22.68
CA GLN A 74 29.85 -12.65 -23.33
C GLN A 74 29.67 -13.26 -24.71
N GLY A 75 29.68 -12.44 -25.74
CA GLY A 75 29.36 -12.84 -27.10
C GLY A 75 27.94 -13.43 -27.18
N LYS A 76 27.83 -14.72 -27.51
CA LYS A 76 26.51 -15.42 -27.56
C LYS A 76 26.14 -16.16 -26.26
N LYS A 77 27.01 -16.12 -25.23
CA LYS A 77 26.73 -16.76 -23.94
C LYS A 77 26.07 -15.79 -23.00
N LEU A 78 24.98 -16.23 -22.35
CA LEU A 78 24.25 -15.50 -21.32
C LEU A 78 24.26 -16.32 -20.03
N ALA A 79 24.75 -15.75 -18.94
CA ALA A 79 24.64 -16.29 -17.59
C ALA A 79 23.66 -15.42 -16.80
N ILE A 80 22.72 -16.03 -16.09
CA ILE A 80 21.72 -15.36 -15.22
C ILE A 80 22.07 -15.72 -13.78
N GLU A 81 22.05 -14.73 -12.89
CA GLU A 81 22.26 -14.84 -11.46
C GLU A 81 21.02 -14.29 -10.75
N GLU A 82 20.38 -15.09 -9.94
CA GLU A 82 19.24 -14.67 -9.10
C GLU A 82 19.69 -13.65 -8.04
N MET A 83 18.76 -12.81 -7.59
CA MET A 83 19.01 -11.93 -6.48
C MET A 83 19.04 -12.74 -5.18
N PRO A 84 19.88 -12.37 -4.19
CA PRO A 84 19.91 -13.05 -2.92
C PRO A 84 18.55 -12.99 -2.22
N ALA A 85 18.17 -14.08 -1.57
CA ALA A 85 16.98 -14.14 -0.73
C ALA A 85 17.09 -13.19 0.48
N MET A 86 15.97 -12.90 1.13
CA MET A 86 15.95 -12.08 2.33
C MET A 86 16.69 -12.75 3.49
N ASP A 87 17.68 -12.07 4.05
CA ASP A 87 18.51 -12.61 5.17
C ASP A 87 17.71 -12.78 6.48
N LYS A 88 16.70 -11.93 6.71
CA LYS A 88 15.89 -11.91 7.95
C LYS A 88 14.44 -11.67 7.65
N GLN A 89 13.57 -12.28 8.45
CA GLN A 89 12.17 -11.87 8.50
C GLN A 89 12.05 -10.41 8.94
N GLN A 90 11.06 -9.72 8.42
CA GLN A 90 10.78 -8.34 8.78
C GLN A 90 9.46 -8.20 9.54
N VAL A 91 9.42 -7.24 10.45
CA VAL A 91 8.21 -6.77 11.12
C VAL A 91 7.84 -5.41 10.58
N VAL A 92 6.61 -5.24 10.11
CA VAL A 92 6.09 -3.94 9.70
C VAL A 92 5.06 -3.50 10.73
N PHE A 93 5.46 -2.57 11.60
CA PHE A 93 4.64 -2.09 12.71
C PHE A 93 3.82 -0.87 12.31
N GLY A 94 2.55 -0.81 12.73
CA GLY A 94 1.71 0.37 12.57
C GLY A 94 1.05 0.52 11.19
N VAL A 95 0.91 -0.59 10.45
CA VAL A 95 0.17 -0.63 9.18
C VAL A 95 -1.31 -0.36 9.45
N ARG A 96 -1.91 0.64 8.81
CA ARG A 96 -3.34 0.94 8.99
C ARG A 96 -4.23 -0.08 8.25
N HIS A 97 -5.46 -0.31 8.73
CA HIS A 97 -6.38 -1.29 8.14
C HIS A 97 -6.71 -1.00 6.67
N CYS A 98 -6.74 0.25 6.26
CA CYS A 98 -6.82 0.57 4.83
C CYS A 98 -5.60 0.08 4.04
N ASP A 99 -4.42 0.03 4.65
CA ASP A 99 -3.22 -0.49 3.99
C ASP A 99 -3.18 -2.02 4.02
N THR A 100 -3.72 -2.70 5.05
CA THR A 100 -3.90 -4.16 5.02
C THR A 100 -4.88 -4.57 3.92
N LYS A 101 -5.99 -3.85 3.75
CA LYS A 101 -6.90 -4.06 2.62
C LYS A 101 -6.21 -3.83 1.28
N ALA A 102 -5.33 -2.83 1.19
CA ALA A 102 -4.55 -2.60 -0.02
C ALA A 102 -3.57 -3.74 -0.33
N ILE A 103 -2.91 -4.30 0.69
CA ILE A 103 -2.04 -5.48 0.52
C ILE A 103 -2.86 -6.67 0.04
N GLN A 104 -4.08 -6.91 0.56
CA GLN A 104 -4.98 -7.94 0.05
C GLN A 104 -5.31 -7.73 -1.44
N CYS A 105 -5.52 -6.48 -1.88
CA CYS A 105 -5.70 -6.19 -3.31
C CYS A 105 -4.44 -6.53 -4.13
N LEU A 106 -3.24 -6.24 -3.61
CA LEU A 106 -1.98 -6.57 -4.29
C LEU A 106 -1.76 -8.08 -4.33
N ASP A 107 -2.12 -8.82 -3.28
CA ASP A 107 -2.06 -10.29 -3.24
C ASP A 107 -2.88 -10.90 -4.39
N LYS A 108 -4.07 -10.34 -4.71
CA LYS A 108 -4.89 -10.79 -5.87
C LYS A 108 -4.22 -10.57 -7.22
N VAL A 109 -3.26 -9.66 -7.31
CA VAL A 109 -2.52 -9.37 -8.55
C VAL A 109 -1.23 -10.17 -8.65
N PHE A 110 -0.45 -10.23 -7.57
CA PHE A 110 0.91 -10.76 -7.57
C PHE A 110 1.03 -12.20 -7.09
N LEU A 111 -0.02 -12.74 -6.45
CA LEU A 111 -0.11 -14.13 -6.02
C LEU A 111 -1.20 -14.89 -6.80
N ASP A 112 -1.53 -14.44 -8.03
CA ASP A 112 -2.42 -15.15 -8.95
C ASP A 112 -1.78 -16.51 -9.30
N GLU A 113 -2.53 -17.62 -9.18
CA GLU A 113 -2.03 -18.98 -9.36
C GLU A 113 -1.36 -19.22 -10.72
N LYS A 114 -1.74 -18.43 -11.75
CA LYS A 114 -1.18 -18.57 -13.10
C LYS A 114 0.10 -17.75 -13.31
N PHE A 115 0.26 -16.65 -12.56
CA PHE A 115 1.31 -15.65 -12.78
C PHE A 115 1.84 -15.13 -11.46
N GLU A 116 2.24 -16.03 -10.56
CA GLU A 116 2.79 -15.67 -9.27
C GLU A 116 4.12 -14.92 -9.42
N ASP A 117 4.23 -13.74 -8.77
CA ASP A 117 5.48 -12.96 -8.71
C ASP A 117 6.36 -13.47 -7.56
N PRO A 118 7.50 -14.12 -7.83
CA PRO A 118 8.31 -14.75 -6.80
C PRO A 118 8.91 -13.73 -5.81
N GLN A 119 9.28 -12.52 -6.27
CA GLN A 119 9.87 -11.50 -5.41
C GLN A 119 8.82 -10.86 -4.48
N TYR A 120 7.59 -10.69 -4.97
CA TYR A 120 6.48 -10.24 -4.13
C TYR A 120 6.13 -11.31 -3.09
N LYS A 121 6.03 -12.57 -3.50
CA LYS A 121 5.72 -13.71 -2.63
C LYS A 121 6.73 -13.83 -1.51
N GLU A 122 8.02 -13.83 -1.82
CA GLU A 122 9.10 -13.91 -0.82
C GLU A 122 8.93 -12.83 0.26
N LYS A 123 8.70 -11.57 -0.15
CA LYS A 123 8.49 -10.46 0.80
C LYS A 123 7.22 -10.65 1.63
N ARG A 124 6.12 -11.14 1.01
CA ARG A 124 4.86 -11.41 1.74
C ARG A 124 5.04 -12.49 2.80
N GLU A 125 5.70 -13.60 2.46
CA GLU A 125 5.91 -14.74 3.35
C GLU A 125 6.87 -14.40 4.50
N ASN A 126 7.87 -13.54 4.25
CA ASN A 126 8.85 -13.11 5.23
C ASN A 126 8.48 -11.86 6.02
N THR A 127 7.25 -11.36 5.88
CA THR A 127 6.77 -10.18 6.62
C THR A 127 5.76 -10.56 7.70
N ILE A 128 5.94 -10.01 8.91
CA ILE A 128 4.99 -10.05 10.03
C ILE A 128 4.35 -8.66 10.12
N VAL A 129 3.04 -8.59 9.99
CA VAL A 129 2.29 -7.33 9.92
C VAL A 129 1.61 -7.01 11.25
N PHE A 130 2.03 -5.94 11.89
CA PHE A 130 1.35 -5.34 13.04
C PHE A 130 0.39 -4.25 12.54
N SER A 131 -0.89 -4.56 12.51
CA SER A 131 -1.92 -3.69 11.97
C SER A 131 -2.56 -2.82 13.05
N LEU A 132 -2.37 -1.50 12.96
CA LEU A 132 -2.85 -0.53 13.93
C LEU A 132 -4.24 -0.02 13.57
N ALA A 133 -5.21 -0.24 14.45
CA ALA A 133 -6.57 0.25 14.35
C ALA A 133 -6.60 1.78 14.13
N CYS A 134 -7.58 2.27 13.38
CA CYS A 134 -7.68 3.67 13.03
C CYS A 134 -8.76 4.37 13.84
N ASN A 135 -8.38 5.00 14.96
CA ASN A 135 -9.32 5.74 15.83
C ASN A 135 -9.67 7.11 15.23
N ASN A 136 -8.70 7.77 14.57
CA ASN A 136 -8.83 9.12 14.01
C ASN A 136 -8.62 9.13 12.50
N PRO A 137 -9.67 8.95 11.67
CA PRO A 137 -9.55 9.10 10.23
C PRO A 137 -9.30 10.57 9.86
N LYS A 138 -8.50 10.80 8.79
CA LYS A 138 -8.32 12.15 8.22
C LYS A 138 -9.59 12.56 7.47
N ALA A 139 -9.84 13.85 7.29
CA ALA A 139 -11.02 14.41 6.62
C ALA A 139 -11.21 13.87 5.17
N THR A 140 -10.13 13.47 4.50
CA THR A 140 -10.19 12.88 3.16
C THR A 140 -10.42 11.36 3.13
N CYS A 141 -10.47 10.69 4.30
CA CYS A 141 -10.67 9.24 4.40
C CYS A 141 -12.14 8.87 4.17
N PHE A 142 -12.37 7.82 3.39
CA PHE A 142 -13.69 7.22 3.11
C PHE A 142 -13.62 5.69 3.04
N CYS A 143 -12.69 5.10 3.79
CA CYS A 143 -12.41 3.67 3.69
C CYS A 143 -13.57 2.79 4.19
N GLU A 144 -14.39 3.24 5.15
CA GLU A 144 -15.61 2.52 5.56
C GLU A 144 -16.58 2.36 4.40
N SER A 145 -16.79 3.42 3.58
CA SER A 145 -17.62 3.33 2.36
C SER A 145 -17.06 2.36 1.33
N MET A 146 -15.76 2.05 1.38
CA MET A 146 -15.12 1.08 0.49
C MET A 146 -14.94 -0.31 1.13
N GLY A 147 -15.68 -0.60 2.21
CA GLY A 147 -15.72 -1.90 2.86
C GLY A 147 -14.52 -2.22 3.75
N VAL A 148 -13.80 -1.21 4.25
CA VAL A 148 -12.71 -1.40 5.21
C VAL A 148 -13.24 -1.30 6.64
N ASP A 149 -13.09 -2.36 7.43
CA ASP A 149 -13.30 -2.32 8.87
C ASP A 149 -12.11 -1.60 9.53
N ARG A 150 -12.37 -0.53 10.26
CA ARG A 150 -11.32 0.22 10.97
C ARG A 150 -10.98 -0.36 12.34
N ALA A 151 -11.86 -1.22 12.88
CA ALA A 151 -11.65 -1.92 14.15
C ALA A 151 -10.85 -3.22 13.96
N HIS A 152 -11.07 -3.92 12.85
CA HIS A 152 -10.42 -5.20 12.59
C HIS A 152 -9.69 -5.17 11.24
N ALA A 153 -8.45 -5.64 11.25
CA ALA A 153 -7.65 -5.75 10.03
C ALA A 153 -8.06 -6.98 9.22
N GLU A 154 -7.71 -6.96 7.93
CA GLU A 154 -7.82 -8.14 7.06
C GLU A 154 -7.00 -9.30 7.62
N ALA A 155 -7.66 -10.35 8.11
CA ALA A 155 -7.03 -11.51 8.74
C ALA A 155 -6.07 -12.27 7.81
N SER A 156 -6.26 -12.17 6.50
CA SER A 156 -5.35 -12.74 5.50
C SER A 156 -4.01 -12.00 5.37
N VAL A 157 -3.91 -10.80 5.99
CA VAL A 157 -2.74 -9.91 5.88
C VAL A 157 -2.11 -9.64 7.23
N ALA A 158 -2.92 -9.33 8.26
CA ALA A 158 -2.45 -8.96 9.58
C ALA A 158 -2.06 -10.20 10.40
N ASP A 159 -0.90 -10.13 11.05
CA ASP A 159 -0.44 -11.15 12.02
C ASP A 159 -0.73 -10.73 13.45
N VAL A 160 -0.65 -9.44 13.75
CA VAL A 160 -0.97 -8.86 15.05
C VAL A 160 -1.87 -7.66 14.85
N GLN A 161 -3.02 -7.68 15.50
CA GLN A 161 -3.90 -6.54 15.63
C GLN A 161 -3.43 -5.64 16.76
N VAL A 162 -3.26 -4.34 16.49
CA VAL A 162 -2.82 -3.35 17.48
C VAL A 162 -3.95 -2.35 17.74
N TYR A 163 -4.25 -2.11 18.99
CA TYR A 163 -5.21 -1.13 19.47
C TYR A 163 -4.53 -0.06 20.30
N GLU A 164 -4.98 1.18 20.19
CA GLU A 164 -4.50 2.31 20.96
C GLU A 164 -5.56 2.73 21.99
N PHE A 165 -5.21 2.67 23.30
CA PHE A 165 -6.06 3.03 24.41
C PHE A 165 -5.36 4.08 25.29
N GLY A 166 -5.71 5.36 25.15
CA GLY A 166 -5.08 6.39 25.97
C GLY A 166 -3.56 6.26 25.96
N ASP A 167 -2.97 5.82 27.08
CA ASP A 167 -1.52 5.70 27.27
C ASP A 167 -0.99 4.27 27.01
N THR A 168 -1.80 3.37 26.46
CA THR A 168 -1.43 1.95 26.28
C THR A 168 -1.72 1.47 24.86
N TYR A 169 -0.86 0.61 24.33
CA TYR A 169 -1.14 -0.21 23.16
C TYR A 169 -1.52 -1.63 23.58
N GLY A 170 -2.57 -2.18 22.98
CA GLY A 170 -2.99 -3.57 23.10
C GLY A 170 -2.66 -4.36 21.85
N PHE A 171 -2.22 -5.60 22.02
CA PHE A 171 -1.82 -6.50 20.95
C PHE A 171 -2.63 -7.79 21.02
N VAL A 172 -3.27 -8.16 19.90
CA VAL A 172 -3.98 -9.42 19.73
C VAL A 172 -3.34 -10.17 18.57
N ALA A 173 -2.77 -11.33 18.82
CA ALA A 173 -2.24 -12.20 17.76
C ALA A 173 -3.39 -12.73 16.90
N VAL A 174 -3.27 -12.63 15.60
CA VAL A 174 -4.24 -13.10 14.61
C VAL A 174 -3.73 -14.33 13.87
N SER A 175 -2.42 -14.51 13.82
CA SER A 175 -1.75 -15.65 13.20
C SER A 175 -0.74 -16.31 14.15
N ASP A 176 -0.30 -17.53 13.82
CA ASP A 176 0.78 -18.21 14.54
C ASP A 176 2.11 -17.44 14.49
N LYS A 177 2.40 -16.79 13.35
CA LYS A 177 3.56 -15.89 13.21
C LYS A 177 3.47 -14.72 14.19
N GLY A 178 2.30 -14.08 14.27
CA GLY A 178 2.04 -12.98 15.19
C GLY A 178 2.17 -13.41 16.65
N LYS A 179 1.64 -14.59 17.00
CA LYS A 179 1.78 -15.18 18.34
C LYS A 179 3.25 -15.42 18.70
N ALA A 180 3.98 -16.11 17.84
CA ALA A 180 5.41 -16.38 18.07
C ALA A 180 6.24 -15.09 18.19
N CYS A 181 5.86 -14.04 17.45
CA CYS A 181 6.51 -12.74 17.51
C CYS A 181 6.24 -12.03 18.85
N LEU A 182 5.00 -12.07 19.36
CA LEU A 182 4.67 -11.50 20.68
C LEU A 182 5.28 -12.27 21.84
N ASP A 183 5.32 -13.60 21.76
CA ASP A 183 5.91 -14.46 22.79
C ASP A 183 7.45 -14.28 22.88
N ALA A 184 8.08 -13.74 21.85
CA ALA A 184 9.51 -13.41 21.84
C ALA A 184 9.86 -12.09 22.55
N VAL A 185 8.86 -11.30 22.96
CA VAL A 185 9.03 -10.03 23.67
C VAL A 185 8.68 -10.18 25.14
N SER A 186 9.57 -9.74 26.02
CA SER A 186 9.38 -9.74 27.46
C SER A 186 8.72 -8.46 27.98
N GLY A 187 8.13 -8.52 29.18
CA GLY A 187 7.61 -7.34 29.86
C GLY A 187 6.26 -6.82 29.33
N LEU A 188 5.54 -7.62 28.54
CA LEU A 188 4.17 -7.32 28.15
C LEU A 188 3.21 -7.55 29.31
N GLY A 189 2.33 -6.58 29.57
CA GLY A 189 1.19 -6.72 30.47
C GLY A 189 0.06 -7.53 29.83
N GLU A 190 -1.02 -7.73 30.58
CA GLU A 190 -2.24 -8.37 30.10
C GLU A 190 -3.47 -7.54 30.46
N ALA A 191 -4.44 -7.49 29.54
CA ALA A 191 -5.74 -6.87 29.76
C ALA A 191 -6.84 -7.67 29.07
N ALA A 192 -8.08 -7.45 29.48
CA ALA A 192 -9.25 -7.96 28.74
C ALA A 192 -9.30 -7.36 27.34
N ASP A 193 -9.80 -8.15 26.39
CA ASP A 193 -9.98 -7.67 25.03
C ASP A 193 -11.10 -6.63 24.98
N LYS A 194 -10.81 -5.49 24.39
CA LYS A 194 -11.78 -4.43 24.11
C LYS A 194 -11.40 -3.68 22.84
N LEU A 195 -12.35 -2.94 22.28
CA LEU A 195 -12.11 -2.04 21.16
C LEU A 195 -12.04 -0.60 21.66
N PRO A 196 -11.14 0.24 21.11
CA PRO A 196 -11.12 1.67 21.39
C PRO A 196 -12.29 2.36 20.71
N ASP A 197 -12.68 3.51 21.25
CA ASP A 197 -13.64 4.41 20.59
C ASP A 197 -13.06 4.94 19.28
N GLN A 198 -13.87 4.94 18.24
CA GLN A 198 -13.49 5.40 16.91
C GLN A 198 -14.30 6.62 16.49
N LYS A 199 -13.62 7.66 16.04
CA LYS A 199 -14.29 8.81 15.42
C LYS A 199 -14.93 8.42 14.09
N THR A 200 -16.12 8.92 13.82
CA THR A 200 -16.84 8.72 12.56
C THR A 200 -16.10 9.37 11.39
N GLN A 201 -16.15 8.75 10.21
CA GLN A 201 -15.67 9.36 8.97
C GLN A 201 -16.68 10.40 8.46
N GLU A 202 -16.17 11.51 7.92
CA GLU A 202 -17.00 12.59 7.38
C GLU A 202 -17.54 12.25 5.98
N VAL A 203 -16.72 11.58 5.17
CA VAL A 203 -17.09 11.20 3.79
C VAL A 203 -17.71 9.81 3.79
N LYS A 204 -19.03 9.75 3.50
CA LYS A 204 -19.82 8.51 3.44
C LYS A 204 -20.64 8.45 2.15
N PHE A 205 -20.74 7.25 1.59
CA PHE A 205 -21.61 6.89 0.46
C PHE A 205 -21.65 5.37 0.35
N ASP A 206 -22.63 4.85 -0.39
CA ASP A 206 -22.72 3.43 -0.75
C ASP A 206 -22.19 3.23 -2.18
N PRO A 207 -21.10 2.48 -2.39
CA PRO A 207 -20.54 2.24 -3.72
C PRO A 207 -21.13 1.01 -4.41
N SER A 208 -22.13 0.34 -3.87
CA SER A 208 -22.63 -0.97 -4.36
C SER A 208 -23.08 -0.96 -5.83
N GLU A 209 -23.74 0.11 -6.28
CA GLU A 209 -24.18 0.26 -7.67
C GLU A 209 -23.10 0.77 -8.63
N LEU A 210 -21.96 1.21 -8.10
CA LEU A 210 -20.94 1.91 -8.87
C LEU A 210 -20.37 1.08 -10.06
N PRO A 211 -20.01 -0.21 -9.91
CA PRO A 211 -19.51 -1.00 -11.02
C PRO A 211 -20.52 -1.15 -12.17
N ALA A 212 -21.81 -1.34 -11.83
CA ALA A 212 -22.87 -1.48 -12.82
C ALA A 212 -23.10 -0.17 -13.59
N LYS A 213 -23.15 0.97 -12.90
CA LYS A 213 -23.31 2.29 -13.52
C LYS A 213 -22.13 2.63 -14.44
N LEU A 214 -20.90 2.36 -14.00
CA LEU A 214 -19.69 2.66 -14.77
C LEU A 214 -19.56 1.83 -16.05
N LYS A 215 -20.19 0.66 -16.13
CA LYS A 215 -20.12 -0.22 -17.30
C LYS A 215 -20.62 0.44 -18.59
N GLY A 216 -21.61 1.34 -18.48
CA GLY A 216 -22.15 2.11 -19.62
C GLY A 216 -21.45 3.45 -19.88
N MET A 217 -20.48 3.86 -19.03
CA MET A 217 -19.93 5.23 -19.04
C MET A 217 -18.57 5.36 -19.72
N PHE A 218 -18.16 4.39 -20.55
CA PHE A 218 -16.81 4.44 -21.16
C PHE A 218 -16.60 5.69 -22.04
N GLU A 219 -17.60 6.09 -22.82
CA GLU A 219 -17.55 7.29 -23.67
C GLU A 219 -18.33 8.49 -23.08
N ASP A 220 -18.67 8.45 -21.80
CA ASP A 220 -19.43 9.52 -21.14
C ASP A 220 -18.65 10.84 -21.11
N PRO A 221 -19.34 11.99 -21.34
CA PRO A 221 -18.70 13.31 -21.26
C PRO A 221 -18.08 13.67 -19.91
N ILE A 222 -18.47 13.01 -18.83
CA ILE A 222 -17.90 13.20 -17.49
C ILE A 222 -16.37 13.09 -17.48
N TRP A 223 -15.79 12.29 -18.38
CA TRP A 223 -14.34 12.14 -18.48
C TRP A 223 -13.63 13.39 -18.97
N ASP A 224 -14.28 14.19 -19.80
CA ASP A 224 -13.74 15.49 -20.25
C ASP A 224 -13.71 16.45 -19.06
N GLU A 225 -14.77 16.53 -18.26
CA GLU A 225 -14.86 17.36 -17.07
C GLU A 225 -13.75 17.00 -16.06
N TYR A 226 -13.64 15.72 -15.67
CA TYR A 226 -12.67 15.28 -14.67
C TYR A 226 -11.23 15.32 -15.16
N SER A 227 -10.97 15.15 -16.46
CA SER A 227 -9.62 15.22 -17.01
C SER A 227 -9.14 16.64 -17.27
N PHE A 228 -10.04 17.62 -17.42
CA PHE A 228 -9.71 18.99 -17.82
C PHE A 228 -8.58 19.60 -16.97
N LYS A 229 -8.69 19.54 -15.65
CA LYS A 229 -7.71 20.12 -14.73
C LYS A 229 -6.54 19.18 -14.38
N CYS A 230 -6.54 17.92 -14.83
CA CYS A 230 -5.49 16.96 -14.52
C CYS A 230 -4.16 17.39 -15.16
N LEU A 231 -3.06 17.38 -14.37
CA LEU A 231 -1.70 17.68 -14.82
C LEU A 231 -0.94 16.44 -15.28
N ASN A 232 -1.52 15.24 -15.18
CA ASN A 232 -0.84 13.95 -15.42
C ASN A 232 0.45 13.75 -14.60
N CYS A 233 0.56 14.37 -13.43
CA CYS A 233 1.76 14.35 -12.59
C CYS A 233 2.05 13.00 -11.92
N GLY A 234 1.15 12.02 -11.98
CA GLY A 234 1.31 10.68 -11.39
C GLY A 234 1.19 10.61 -9.86
N THR A 235 1.14 11.73 -9.13
CA THR A 235 1.07 11.75 -7.64
C THR A 235 0.01 10.80 -7.10
N CYS A 236 -1.19 10.81 -7.68
CA CYS A 236 -2.31 9.97 -7.24
C CYS A 236 -2.05 8.45 -7.36
N THR A 237 -1.14 8.01 -8.23
CA THR A 237 -0.74 6.60 -8.38
C THR A 237 0.43 6.25 -7.46
N TYR A 238 1.36 7.17 -7.27
CA TYR A 238 2.53 6.95 -6.40
C TYR A 238 2.14 6.86 -4.92
N VAL A 239 1.26 7.73 -4.43
CA VAL A 239 0.77 7.69 -3.04
C VAL A 239 -0.29 6.60 -2.80
N CYS A 240 -0.87 6.02 -3.86
CA CYS A 240 -1.90 5.01 -3.72
C CYS A 240 -1.32 3.65 -3.32
N PRO A 241 -1.83 3.02 -2.25
CA PRO A 241 -1.31 1.74 -1.77
C PRO A 241 -1.65 0.56 -2.69
N THR A 242 -2.66 0.69 -3.55
CA THR A 242 -3.09 -0.36 -4.48
C THR A 242 -2.59 -0.17 -5.92
N CYS A 243 -1.99 0.99 -6.25
CA CYS A 243 -1.41 1.18 -7.59
C CYS A 243 -0.11 0.39 -7.71
N HIS A 244 -0.03 -0.41 -8.77
CA HIS A 244 1.04 -1.38 -9.01
C HIS A 244 1.62 -1.31 -10.44
N CYS A 245 1.43 -0.18 -11.13
CA CYS A 245 2.06 0.04 -12.42
C CYS A 245 3.58 0.07 -12.29
N PHE A 246 4.28 -0.66 -13.14
CA PHE A 246 5.73 -0.70 -13.19
C PHE A 246 6.24 -0.83 -14.63
N ASP A 247 7.48 -0.44 -14.84
CA ASP A 247 8.26 -0.70 -16.03
C ASP A 247 9.39 -1.68 -15.73
N ILE A 248 9.77 -2.47 -16.75
CA ILE A 248 10.89 -3.42 -16.69
C ILE A 248 11.95 -2.97 -17.69
N ASN A 249 13.10 -2.58 -17.16
CA ASN A 249 14.21 -2.11 -17.99
C ASN A 249 15.53 -2.81 -17.65
N ASN A 250 16.54 -2.60 -18.49
CA ASN A 250 17.87 -3.15 -18.28
C ASN A 250 18.84 -1.99 -17.91
N LYS A 251 19.64 -2.21 -16.85
CA LYS A 251 20.83 -1.40 -16.57
C LYS A 251 22.05 -2.20 -16.95
N ILE A 252 22.78 -1.76 -17.97
CA ILE A 252 23.92 -2.49 -18.54
C ILE A 252 25.19 -1.66 -18.41
N ARG A 253 26.28 -2.31 -17.97
CA ARG A 253 27.63 -1.74 -17.95
C ARG A 253 28.63 -2.80 -18.46
N GLY A 254 29.10 -2.63 -19.70
CA GLY A 254 29.93 -3.63 -20.37
C GLY A 254 29.17 -4.94 -20.58
N GLU A 255 29.73 -6.04 -20.11
CA GLU A 255 29.13 -7.37 -20.22
C GLU A 255 28.14 -7.72 -19.09
N VAL A 256 28.08 -6.88 -18.04
CA VAL A 256 27.24 -7.12 -16.88
C VAL A 256 26.00 -6.23 -16.92
N GLY A 257 24.85 -6.79 -16.62
CA GLY A 257 23.61 -6.06 -16.53
C GLY A 257 22.70 -6.54 -15.39
N MET A 258 21.70 -5.72 -15.10
CA MET A 258 20.61 -6.06 -14.19
C MET A 258 19.27 -5.81 -14.88
N LYS A 259 18.34 -6.74 -14.74
CA LYS A 259 16.93 -6.52 -15.04
C LYS A 259 16.30 -5.82 -13.86
N MET A 260 15.74 -4.65 -14.09
CA MET A 260 15.17 -3.80 -13.06
C MET A 260 13.67 -3.67 -13.24
N ARG A 261 12.93 -3.74 -12.14
CA ARG A 261 11.54 -3.29 -12.06
C ARG A 261 11.51 -1.93 -11.36
N THR A 262 10.86 -0.94 -11.96
CA THR A 262 10.72 0.41 -11.39
C THR A 262 9.26 0.83 -11.43
N TRP A 263 8.79 1.57 -10.42
CA TRP A 263 7.42 2.08 -10.47
C TRP A 263 7.21 2.97 -11.68
N ASP A 264 6.02 2.85 -12.24
CA ASP A 264 5.53 3.70 -13.30
C ASP A 264 4.10 4.18 -12.99
N SER A 265 3.48 4.89 -13.88
CA SER A 265 2.15 5.46 -13.68
C SER A 265 1.30 5.37 -14.93
N CYS A 266 0.09 4.83 -14.79
CA CYS A 266 -0.92 4.88 -15.85
C CYS A 266 -1.36 6.31 -16.24
N MET A 267 -0.88 7.33 -15.50
CA MET A 267 -1.10 8.74 -15.82
C MET A 267 -0.05 9.32 -16.76
N PHE A 268 1.07 8.60 -16.99
CA PHE A 268 2.12 9.03 -17.93
C PHE A 268 1.80 8.58 -19.35
N ALA A 269 2.16 9.41 -20.32
CA ALA A 269 1.91 9.10 -21.74
C ALA A 269 2.73 7.88 -22.17
N GLU A 270 3.96 7.80 -21.73
CA GLU A 270 4.93 6.78 -22.10
C GLU A 270 4.57 5.38 -21.60
N TYR A 271 3.80 5.28 -20.50
CA TYR A 271 3.43 4.01 -19.86
C TYR A 271 2.72 3.02 -20.81
N THR A 272 1.94 3.51 -21.75
CA THR A 272 1.22 2.69 -22.74
C THR A 272 1.72 2.86 -24.17
N LEU A 273 2.85 3.54 -24.35
CA LEU A 273 3.46 3.70 -25.66
C LEU A 273 4.01 2.34 -26.13
N MET A 274 3.50 1.88 -27.26
CA MET A 274 3.88 0.59 -27.84
C MET A 274 5.02 0.76 -28.85
N ALA A 275 5.73 -0.32 -29.14
CA ALA A 275 6.68 -0.37 -30.23
C ALA A 275 5.98 0.06 -31.55
N GLY A 276 6.64 0.91 -32.35
CA GLY A 276 6.04 1.49 -33.55
C GLY A 276 5.22 2.77 -33.30
N GLY A 277 5.18 3.29 -32.05
CA GLY A 277 4.59 4.60 -31.73
C GLY A 277 3.07 4.59 -31.53
N HIS A 278 2.41 3.42 -31.56
CA HIS A 278 0.99 3.35 -31.24
C HIS A 278 0.76 3.66 -29.74
N GLN A 279 -0.19 4.56 -29.46
CA GLN A 279 -0.53 5.00 -28.12
C GLN A 279 -2.05 4.86 -27.88
N PRO A 280 -2.50 3.82 -27.15
CA PRO A 280 -3.94 3.60 -26.92
C PRO A 280 -4.58 4.60 -25.94
N ARG A 281 -3.77 5.37 -25.19
CA ARG A 281 -4.23 6.40 -24.23
C ARG A 281 -3.53 7.72 -24.48
N GLN A 282 -3.83 8.33 -25.64
CA GLN A 282 -3.14 9.53 -26.13
C GLN A 282 -3.33 10.75 -25.24
N GLY A 283 -4.56 10.99 -24.76
CA GLY A 283 -4.93 12.19 -24.03
C GLY A 283 -5.05 11.98 -22.51
N LYS A 284 -5.26 13.07 -21.80
CA LYS A 284 -5.55 13.07 -20.35
C LYS A 284 -6.84 12.33 -20.02
N LYS A 285 -7.85 12.46 -20.90
CA LYS A 285 -9.17 11.85 -20.77
C LYS A 285 -9.04 10.33 -20.62
N GLU A 286 -8.37 9.67 -21.55
CA GLU A 286 -8.20 8.22 -21.56
C GLU A 286 -7.43 7.72 -20.32
N ARG A 287 -6.43 8.48 -19.86
CA ARG A 287 -5.64 8.11 -18.69
C ARG A 287 -6.41 8.26 -17.39
N VAL A 288 -7.15 9.37 -17.21
CA VAL A 288 -8.04 9.57 -16.04
C VAL A 288 -9.15 8.53 -16.03
N ARG A 289 -9.84 8.33 -17.18
CA ARG A 289 -10.86 7.29 -17.34
C ARG A 289 -10.33 5.92 -16.94
N ASN A 290 -9.20 5.50 -17.51
CA ASN A 290 -8.59 4.21 -17.18
C ASN A 290 -8.29 4.07 -15.69
N ARG A 291 -7.72 5.10 -15.05
CA ARG A 291 -7.42 5.06 -13.63
C ARG A 291 -8.68 4.85 -12.78
N PHE A 292 -9.76 5.54 -13.09
CA PHE A 292 -11.02 5.44 -12.32
C PHE A 292 -11.71 4.12 -12.59
N LEU A 293 -11.87 3.72 -13.85
CA LEU A 293 -12.49 2.45 -14.20
C LEU A 293 -11.72 1.25 -13.66
N HIS A 294 -10.37 1.27 -13.71
CA HIS A 294 -9.55 0.21 -13.13
C HIS A 294 -9.80 0.03 -11.64
N LYS A 295 -9.98 1.14 -10.88
CA LYS A 295 -10.19 1.08 -9.42
C LYS A 295 -11.61 0.75 -9.01
N LEU A 296 -12.58 1.15 -9.78
CA LEU A 296 -13.99 1.17 -9.37
C LEU A 296 -14.86 0.18 -10.13
N GLN A 297 -14.39 -0.32 -11.27
CA GLN A 297 -15.13 -1.27 -12.11
C GLN A 297 -14.30 -2.51 -12.43
N TYR A 298 -13.21 -2.38 -13.21
CA TYR A 298 -12.51 -3.54 -13.78
C TYR A 298 -11.97 -4.51 -12.73
N PHE A 299 -11.40 -3.98 -11.65
CA PHE A 299 -10.90 -4.81 -10.56
C PHE A 299 -12.05 -5.48 -9.80
N ASN A 300 -13.15 -4.77 -9.60
CA ASN A 300 -14.34 -5.32 -8.97
C ASN A 300 -14.94 -6.47 -9.79
N GLU A 301 -15.09 -6.29 -11.10
CA GLU A 301 -15.60 -7.34 -12.00
C GLU A 301 -14.73 -8.61 -11.98
N LYS A 302 -13.42 -8.47 -11.79
CA LYS A 302 -12.49 -9.60 -11.78
C LYS A 302 -12.34 -10.28 -10.41
N HIS A 303 -12.37 -9.51 -9.34
CA HIS A 303 -11.98 -9.97 -8.00
C HIS A 303 -13.06 -9.79 -6.92
N ASP A 304 -14.24 -9.29 -7.29
CA ASP A 304 -15.36 -8.99 -6.36
C ASP A 304 -14.94 -8.06 -5.21
N MET A 305 -14.05 -7.12 -5.50
CA MET A 305 -13.58 -6.10 -4.55
C MET A 305 -13.12 -4.84 -5.26
N PHE A 306 -13.24 -3.68 -4.62
CA PHE A 306 -12.72 -2.44 -5.16
C PHE A 306 -11.19 -2.36 -5.02
N LEU A 307 -10.52 -1.86 -6.06
CA LEU A 307 -9.10 -1.50 -5.98
C LEU A 307 -8.91 -0.12 -5.31
N CYS A 308 -9.96 0.65 -5.11
CA CYS A 308 -9.96 1.84 -4.27
C CYS A 308 -10.37 1.46 -2.85
N ILE A 309 -9.47 1.63 -1.89
CA ILE A 309 -9.68 1.30 -0.47
C ILE A 309 -10.05 2.54 0.37
N GLY A 310 -10.37 3.67 -0.24
CA GLY A 310 -10.85 4.86 0.46
C GLY A 310 -9.85 5.55 1.40
N CYS A 311 -8.55 5.34 1.26
CA CYS A 311 -7.53 5.87 2.17
C CYS A 311 -7.31 7.40 2.10
N GLY A 312 -7.92 8.10 1.15
CA GLY A 312 -7.87 9.55 0.99
C GLY A 312 -6.55 10.16 0.50
N ARG A 313 -5.44 9.41 0.39
CA ARG A 313 -4.12 9.95 0.01
C ARG A 313 -4.13 10.72 -1.31
N CYS A 314 -4.76 10.17 -2.34
CA CYS A 314 -4.83 10.80 -3.66
C CYS A 314 -5.69 12.07 -3.68
N VAL A 315 -6.68 12.19 -2.80
CA VAL A 315 -7.48 13.40 -2.61
C VAL A 315 -6.63 14.46 -1.92
N ALA A 316 -5.98 14.11 -0.80
CA ALA A 316 -5.17 15.02 -0.01
C ALA A 316 -3.93 15.56 -0.75
N LYS A 317 -3.37 14.80 -1.70
CA LYS A 317 -2.09 15.14 -2.37
C LYS A 317 -2.26 15.62 -3.82
N CYS A 318 -3.48 15.69 -4.34
CA CYS A 318 -3.71 16.17 -5.71
C CYS A 318 -3.48 17.68 -5.79
N PRO A 319 -2.52 18.18 -6.61
CA PRO A 319 -2.21 19.62 -6.68
C PRO A 319 -3.35 20.44 -7.31
N VAL A 320 -4.30 19.80 -7.97
CA VAL A 320 -5.43 20.45 -8.65
C VAL A 320 -6.79 20.01 -8.09
N ASN A 321 -6.80 19.36 -6.93
CA ASN A 321 -8.01 18.89 -6.26
C ASN A 321 -8.93 18.04 -7.16
N LEU A 322 -8.36 17.11 -7.92
CA LEU A 322 -9.11 16.11 -8.66
C LEU A 322 -9.54 15.02 -7.68
N ASP A 323 -10.76 15.13 -7.20
CA ASP A 323 -11.30 14.34 -6.08
C ASP A 323 -12.15 13.17 -6.60
N ILE A 324 -11.67 11.95 -6.34
CA ILE A 324 -12.37 10.72 -6.71
C ILE A 324 -13.70 10.55 -5.95
N THR A 325 -13.84 11.12 -4.75
CA THR A 325 -15.09 11.02 -3.98
C THR A 325 -16.21 11.83 -4.62
N LYS A 326 -15.90 12.99 -5.21
CA LYS A 326 -16.85 13.78 -5.98
C LYS A 326 -17.32 13.03 -7.22
N PHE A 327 -16.38 12.39 -7.94
CA PHE A 327 -16.71 11.53 -9.07
C PHE A 327 -17.66 10.40 -8.66
N ILE A 328 -17.31 9.66 -7.60
CA ILE A 328 -18.15 8.55 -7.11
C ILE A 328 -19.56 9.06 -6.79
N LYS A 329 -19.69 10.12 -6.00
CA LYS A 329 -20.98 10.71 -5.63
C LYS A 329 -21.79 11.18 -6.85
N GLN A 330 -21.15 11.75 -7.85
CA GLN A 330 -21.82 12.17 -9.09
C GLN A 330 -22.34 10.98 -9.91
N VAL A 331 -21.66 9.84 -9.88
CA VAL A 331 -22.08 8.62 -10.59
C VAL A 331 -23.20 7.90 -9.86
N ILE A 332 -23.17 7.84 -8.53
CA ILE A 332 -24.21 7.13 -7.76
C ILE A 332 -25.48 7.96 -7.53
N GLY A 333 -25.42 9.30 -7.58
CA GLY A 333 -26.52 10.25 -7.40
C GLY A 333 -26.47 10.90 -6.03
#